data_a2608fa621abbcaf20278db09f88b397
#
_entry.id   a2608fa621abbcaf20278db09f88b397
#
_cell.length_a   1.000
_cell.length_b   1.000
_cell.length_c   1.000
_cell.angle_alpha   90.00
_cell.angle_beta   90.00
_cell.angle_gamma   90.00
#
_symmetry.space_group_name_H-M   'P 1'
#
loop_
_entity.id
_entity.type
_entity.pdbx_description
1 polymer ?
#
loop_
_entity_poly.entity_id
_entity_poly.type
_entity_poly.pdbx_seq_one_letter_code
_entity_poly.pdbx_strand_id
1 'polypeptide(L)'
;MDFKKLYIDGQWVAPLSGQYIDVENPATKEVFTTVAAAGEQDVAAASAAAAKAFPAWAARPMEERIDFMRKLLKELIQFEPQMVDATVKELGIPVSFVKTNHIAYQFVRTQSYIDLAPDLPLVEKLPQSVVYRRPLGVIGCITPWNYPLGQVIQKVIPAILVGATVVLKPSQSTPVTPYYLAEAFDRAGFPKGVFNFI
;
A
#
# COMPACT_ATOMS: atom_id res chain seq x y z
N MET A 1 7.04 -10.39 -12.01
CA MET A 1 7.41 -9.52 -10.86
C MET A 1 8.49 -10.24 -10.04
N ASP A 2 9.46 -9.50 -9.53
CA ASP A 2 10.52 -10.06 -8.68
C ASP A 2 10.19 -9.76 -7.20
N PHE A 3 9.64 -10.77 -6.52
CA PHE A 3 9.27 -10.66 -5.10
C PHE A 3 10.48 -10.62 -4.13
N LYS A 4 11.70 -10.75 -4.64
CA LYS A 4 12.94 -10.68 -3.85
C LYS A 4 13.46 -9.27 -3.67
N LYS A 5 12.63 -8.26 -3.91
CA LYS A 5 12.96 -6.84 -3.77
C LYS A 5 11.96 -6.10 -2.90
N LEU A 6 12.44 -5.10 -2.18
CA LEU A 6 11.67 -4.10 -1.47
C LEU A 6 11.45 -2.89 -2.41
N TYR A 7 10.42 -2.08 -2.17
CA TYR A 7 10.21 -0.83 -2.90
C TYR A 7 10.46 0.36 -1.98
N ILE A 8 11.61 1.01 -2.14
CA ILE A 8 12.07 2.11 -1.26
C ILE A 8 12.50 3.28 -2.13
N ASP A 9 12.06 4.49 -1.79
CA ASP A 9 12.40 5.76 -2.48
C ASP A 9 12.20 5.69 -4.01
N GLY A 10 11.11 5.03 -4.44
CA GLY A 10 10.79 4.88 -5.86
C GLY A 10 11.68 3.89 -6.61
N GLN A 11 12.30 2.95 -5.91
CA GLN A 11 13.18 1.94 -6.50
C GLN A 11 12.94 0.55 -5.91
N TRP A 12 13.02 -0.47 -6.77
CA TRP A 12 13.04 -1.86 -6.37
C TRP A 12 14.46 -2.29 -6.00
N VAL A 13 14.71 -2.51 -4.70
CA VAL A 13 16.03 -2.80 -4.14
C VAL A 13 16.06 -4.15 -3.45
N ALA A 14 17.20 -4.82 -3.47
CA ALA A 14 17.42 -6.03 -2.66
C ALA A 14 17.44 -5.65 -1.16
N PRO A 15 16.97 -6.53 -0.25
CA PRO A 15 17.06 -6.27 1.18
C PRO A 15 18.54 -6.20 1.62
N LEU A 16 18.89 -5.20 2.41
CA LEU A 16 20.27 -5.01 2.89
C LEU A 16 20.73 -6.16 3.79
N SER A 17 19.81 -6.84 4.45
CA SER A 17 20.10 -8.05 5.23
C SER A 17 20.50 -9.26 4.37
N GLY A 18 20.18 -9.25 3.06
CA GLY A 18 20.30 -10.41 2.17
C GLY A 18 19.37 -11.57 2.55
N GLN A 19 18.39 -11.34 3.45
CA GLN A 19 17.48 -12.38 3.92
C GLN A 19 16.20 -12.43 3.09
N TYR A 20 15.61 -13.62 3.03
CA TYR A 20 14.39 -13.90 2.31
C TYR A 20 13.49 -14.81 3.15
N ILE A 21 12.18 -14.78 2.89
CA ILE A 21 11.16 -15.55 3.59
C ILE A 21 10.42 -16.41 2.57
N ASP A 22 10.32 -17.70 2.85
CA ASP A 22 9.50 -18.62 2.08
C ASP A 22 8.02 -18.41 2.41
N VAL A 23 7.18 -18.41 1.37
CA VAL A 23 5.73 -18.27 1.48
C VAL A 23 5.08 -19.61 1.17
N GLU A 24 4.46 -20.18 2.19
CA GLU A 24 3.80 -21.49 2.12
C GLU A 24 2.33 -21.33 1.72
N ASN A 25 1.85 -22.23 0.86
CA ASN A 25 0.43 -22.39 0.59
C ASN A 25 -0.18 -23.27 1.71
N PRO A 26 -1.07 -22.74 2.56
CA PRO A 26 -1.62 -23.47 3.70
C PRO A 26 -2.48 -24.68 3.30
N ALA A 27 -3.00 -24.73 2.06
CA ALA A 27 -3.80 -25.85 1.58
C ALA A 27 -2.94 -27.04 1.12
N THR A 28 -1.77 -26.79 0.51
CA THR A 28 -0.87 -27.84 -0.03
C THR A 28 0.33 -28.11 0.87
N LYS A 29 0.66 -27.18 1.77
CA LYS A 29 1.89 -27.18 2.61
C LYS A 29 3.18 -27.05 1.81
N GLU A 30 3.10 -26.55 0.61
CA GLU A 30 4.24 -26.32 -0.27
C GLU A 30 4.63 -24.86 -0.30
N VAL A 31 5.92 -24.59 -0.33
CA VAL A 31 6.46 -23.24 -0.62
C VAL A 31 6.20 -22.93 -2.08
N PHE A 32 5.41 -21.90 -2.36
CA PHE A 32 5.11 -21.50 -3.74
C PHE A 32 5.91 -20.30 -4.23
N THR A 33 6.51 -19.54 -3.32
CA THR A 33 7.40 -18.42 -3.65
C THR A 33 8.27 -18.02 -2.46
N THR A 34 9.24 -17.11 -2.72
CA THR A 34 10.11 -16.54 -1.70
C THR A 34 10.09 -15.01 -1.86
N VAL A 35 10.01 -14.28 -0.77
CA VAL A 35 9.95 -12.81 -0.75
C VAL A 35 11.13 -12.19 0.00
N ALA A 36 11.42 -10.91 -0.26
CA ALA A 36 12.43 -10.17 0.48
C ALA A 36 12.05 -10.02 1.96
N ALA A 37 13.03 -10.13 2.87
CA ALA A 37 12.89 -9.86 4.29
C ALA A 37 13.64 -8.58 4.66
N ALA A 38 12.90 -7.51 4.93
CA ALA A 38 13.47 -6.24 5.36
C ALA A 38 14.08 -6.36 6.77
N GLY A 39 15.26 -5.78 6.95
CA GLY A 39 15.92 -5.59 8.23
C GLY A 39 15.78 -4.15 8.76
N GLU A 40 16.39 -3.87 9.93
CA GLU A 40 16.35 -2.53 10.54
C GLU A 40 16.87 -1.43 9.61
N GLN A 41 17.92 -1.70 8.85
CA GLN A 41 18.50 -0.73 7.91
C GLN A 41 17.54 -0.40 6.77
N ASP A 42 16.78 -1.38 6.28
CA ASP A 42 15.76 -1.16 5.26
C ASP A 42 14.58 -0.33 5.80
N VAL A 43 14.15 -0.61 7.05
CA VAL A 43 13.13 0.19 7.76
C VAL A 43 13.60 1.63 7.93
N ALA A 44 14.86 1.83 8.34
CA ALA A 44 15.45 3.16 8.50
C ALA A 44 15.50 3.91 7.15
N ALA A 45 15.93 3.25 6.08
CA ALA A 45 15.98 3.84 4.74
C ALA A 45 14.59 4.22 4.22
N ALA A 46 13.60 3.32 4.36
CA ALA A 46 12.20 3.58 3.96
C ALA A 46 11.59 4.74 4.77
N SER A 47 11.85 4.78 6.08
CA SER A 47 11.36 5.85 6.96
C SER A 47 11.99 7.21 6.62
N ALA A 48 13.29 7.23 6.32
CA ALA A 48 14.00 8.45 5.89
C ALA A 48 13.48 8.95 4.53
N ALA A 49 13.25 8.04 3.57
CA ALA A 49 12.68 8.39 2.27
C ALA A 49 11.26 8.98 2.43
N ALA A 50 10.42 8.35 3.26
CA ALA A 50 9.07 8.82 3.55
C ALA A 50 9.08 10.20 4.24
N ALA A 51 9.95 10.41 5.22
CA ALA A 51 10.10 11.70 5.92
C ALA A 51 10.55 12.81 4.97
N LYS A 52 11.50 12.51 4.07
CA LYS A 52 11.98 13.46 3.05
C LYS A 52 10.89 13.86 2.06
N ALA A 53 10.04 12.92 1.64
CA ALA A 53 8.97 13.16 0.68
C ALA A 53 7.76 13.89 1.29
N PHE A 54 7.54 13.74 2.60
CA PHE A 54 6.35 14.23 3.29
C PHE A 54 6.03 15.71 3.07
N PRO A 55 6.94 16.68 3.26
CA PRO A 55 6.61 18.11 3.14
C PRO A 55 6.06 18.46 1.75
N ALA A 56 6.70 17.96 0.71
CA ALA A 56 6.28 18.22 -0.67
C ALA A 56 4.97 17.54 -1.02
N TRP A 57 4.73 16.30 -0.51
CA TRP A 57 3.48 15.58 -0.73
C TRP A 57 2.33 16.24 0.03
N ALA A 58 2.52 16.60 1.30
CA ALA A 58 1.52 17.27 2.14
C ALA A 58 1.08 18.63 1.58
N ALA A 59 2.00 19.34 0.92
CA ALA A 59 1.74 20.64 0.31
C ALA A 59 0.95 20.56 -1.01
N ARG A 60 0.84 19.37 -1.64
CA ARG A 60 0.08 19.22 -2.89
C ARG A 60 -1.40 19.47 -2.66
N PRO A 61 -2.10 20.15 -3.59
CA PRO A 61 -3.56 20.24 -3.60
C PRO A 61 -4.22 18.85 -3.52
N MET A 62 -5.38 18.78 -2.86
CA MET A 62 -6.14 17.53 -2.75
C MET A 62 -6.42 16.92 -4.13
N GLU A 63 -6.79 17.74 -5.11
CA GLU A 63 -7.13 17.29 -6.46
C GLU A 63 -5.95 16.60 -7.15
N GLU A 64 -4.73 17.10 -7.00
CA GLU A 64 -3.54 16.43 -7.54
C GLU A 64 -3.32 15.05 -6.89
N ARG A 65 -3.54 14.93 -5.57
CA ARG A 65 -3.44 13.64 -4.87
C ARG A 65 -4.52 12.66 -5.33
N ILE A 66 -5.74 13.16 -5.58
CA ILE A 66 -6.83 12.39 -6.16
C ILE A 66 -6.46 11.87 -7.56
N ASP A 67 -5.84 12.67 -8.40
CA ASP A 67 -5.41 12.24 -9.73
C ASP A 67 -4.36 11.12 -9.68
N PHE A 68 -3.43 11.17 -8.73
CA PHE A 68 -2.52 10.05 -8.48
C PHE A 68 -3.28 8.78 -8.04
N MET A 69 -4.29 8.90 -7.19
CA MET A 69 -5.11 7.76 -6.76
C MET A 69 -5.96 7.17 -7.89
N ARG A 70 -6.48 8.00 -8.80
CA ARG A 70 -7.18 7.53 -10.02
C ARG A 70 -6.23 6.71 -10.90
N LYS A 71 -4.99 7.16 -11.08
CA LYS A 71 -3.95 6.41 -11.81
C LYS A 71 -3.62 5.10 -11.10
N LEU A 72 -3.41 5.14 -9.77
CA LEU A 72 -3.18 3.95 -8.97
C LEU A 72 -4.28 2.91 -9.13
N LEU A 73 -5.54 3.30 -9.01
CA LEU A 73 -6.68 2.39 -9.14
C LEU A 73 -6.72 1.76 -10.53
N LYS A 74 -6.45 2.53 -11.58
CA LYS A 74 -6.37 2.03 -12.96
C LYS A 74 -5.29 0.95 -13.10
N GLU A 75 -4.09 1.19 -12.57
CA GLU A 75 -2.99 0.22 -12.60
C GLU A 75 -3.29 -1.01 -11.73
N LEU A 76 -3.89 -0.80 -10.54
CA LEU A 76 -4.22 -1.88 -9.62
C LEU A 76 -5.22 -2.87 -10.23
N ILE A 77 -6.23 -2.38 -10.94
CA ILE A 77 -7.23 -3.22 -11.65
C ILE A 77 -6.56 -4.16 -12.67
N GLN A 78 -5.47 -3.74 -13.32
CA GLN A 78 -4.76 -4.58 -14.29
C GLN A 78 -4.15 -5.84 -13.64
N PHE A 79 -3.89 -5.80 -12.34
CA PHE A 79 -3.34 -6.91 -11.58
C PHE A 79 -4.41 -7.81 -10.94
N GLU A 80 -5.72 -7.60 -11.22
CA GLU A 80 -6.78 -8.42 -10.62
C GLU A 80 -6.52 -9.93 -10.72
N PRO A 81 -6.22 -10.50 -11.91
CA PRO A 81 -6.02 -11.95 -12.03
C PRO A 81 -4.85 -12.46 -11.18
N GLN A 82 -3.75 -11.72 -11.15
CA GLN A 82 -2.56 -12.09 -10.39
C GLN A 82 -2.79 -11.98 -8.88
N MET A 83 -3.49 -10.94 -8.43
CA MET A 83 -3.86 -10.78 -7.02
C MET A 83 -4.85 -11.84 -6.56
N VAL A 84 -5.78 -12.26 -7.42
CA VAL A 84 -6.68 -13.39 -7.12
C VAL A 84 -5.88 -14.68 -6.93
N ASP A 85 -5.00 -15.02 -7.86
CA ASP A 85 -4.15 -16.21 -7.79
C ASP A 85 -3.26 -16.20 -6.53
N ALA A 86 -2.58 -15.08 -6.27
CA ALA A 86 -1.74 -14.92 -5.09
C ALA A 86 -2.55 -15.09 -3.79
N THR A 87 -3.70 -14.42 -3.66
CA THR A 87 -4.53 -14.48 -2.45
C THR A 87 -5.07 -15.89 -2.22
N VAL A 88 -5.47 -16.61 -3.28
CA VAL A 88 -5.89 -18.03 -3.16
C VAL A 88 -4.75 -18.89 -2.60
N LYS A 89 -3.53 -18.71 -3.11
CA LYS A 89 -2.35 -19.46 -2.65
C LYS A 89 -1.93 -19.10 -1.23
N GLU A 90 -1.97 -17.81 -0.88
CA GLU A 90 -1.55 -17.33 0.44
C GLU A 90 -2.55 -17.67 1.56
N LEU A 91 -3.84 -17.74 1.26
CA LEU A 91 -4.88 -17.98 2.26
C LEU A 91 -5.49 -19.38 2.21
N GLY A 92 -5.33 -20.11 1.11
CA GLY A 92 -5.95 -21.43 0.93
C GLY A 92 -7.48 -21.39 0.89
N ILE A 93 -8.08 -20.31 0.39
CA ILE A 93 -9.53 -20.08 0.38
C ILE A 93 -10.11 -20.12 -1.04
N PRO A 94 -11.45 -20.36 -1.20
CA PRO A 94 -12.05 -20.52 -2.53
C PRO A 94 -11.89 -19.30 -3.43
N VAL A 95 -11.55 -19.54 -4.70
CA VAL A 95 -11.30 -18.50 -5.70
C VAL A 95 -12.51 -17.55 -5.91
N SER A 96 -13.74 -18.07 -5.86
CA SER A 96 -14.96 -17.27 -6.00
C SER A 96 -15.08 -16.22 -4.90
N PHE A 97 -14.75 -16.61 -3.65
CA PHE A 97 -14.76 -15.70 -2.51
C PHE A 97 -13.64 -14.68 -2.60
N VAL A 98 -12.43 -15.10 -3.01
CA VAL A 98 -11.29 -14.19 -3.20
C VAL A 98 -11.62 -13.11 -4.23
N LYS A 99 -12.10 -13.51 -5.40
CA LYS A 99 -12.37 -12.59 -6.49
C LYS A 99 -13.29 -11.44 -6.09
N THR A 100 -14.41 -11.76 -5.41
CA THR A 100 -15.41 -10.75 -5.02
C THR A 100 -15.01 -9.99 -3.76
N ASN A 101 -14.69 -10.70 -2.67
CA ASN A 101 -14.58 -10.11 -1.33
C ASN A 101 -13.17 -9.60 -1.01
N HIS A 102 -12.12 -10.27 -1.51
CA HIS A 102 -10.76 -9.87 -1.23
C HIS A 102 -10.19 -8.89 -2.26
N ILE A 103 -10.61 -8.98 -3.53
CA ILE A 103 -10.02 -8.17 -4.61
C ILE A 103 -11.01 -7.13 -5.15
N ALA A 104 -12.08 -7.53 -5.85
CA ALA A 104 -12.98 -6.58 -6.51
C ALA A 104 -13.58 -5.54 -5.53
N TYR A 105 -13.95 -5.96 -4.33
CA TYR A 105 -14.45 -5.04 -3.30
C TYR A 105 -13.43 -3.97 -2.91
N GLN A 106 -12.13 -4.25 -3.01
CA GLN A 106 -11.09 -3.26 -2.68
C GLN A 106 -10.95 -2.18 -3.74
N PHE A 107 -11.28 -2.47 -4.99
CA PHE A 107 -11.36 -1.46 -6.04
C PHE A 107 -12.52 -0.48 -5.77
N VAL A 108 -13.69 -1.02 -5.42
CA VAL A 108 -14.85 -0.20 -5.01
C VAL A 108 -14.52 0.66 -3.79
N ARG A 109 -13.88 0.08 -2.78
CA ARG A 109 -13.43 0.82 -1.58
C ARG A 109 -12.42 1.92 -1.93
N THR A 110 -11.47 1.65 -2.78
CA THR A 110 -10.49 2.66 -3.24
C THR A 110 -11.19 3.80 -3.96
N GLN A 111 -12.15 3.48 -4.85
CA GLN A 111 -12.96 4.50 -5.52
C GLN A 111 -13.75 5.34 -4.50
N SER A 112 -14.36 4.71 -3.50
CA SER A 112 -15.10 5.43 -2.45
C SER A 112 -14.22 6.41 -1.68
N TYR A 113 -12.96 6.07 -1.37
CA TYR A 113 -12.02 7.02 -0.77
C TYR A 113 -11.70 8.20 -1.69
N ILE A 114 -11.54 7.95 -2.99
CA ILE A 114 -11.32 8.99 -4.00
C ILE A 114 -12.51 9.95 -4.06
N ASP A 115 -13.73 9.41 -4.09
CA ASP A 115 -14.96 10.19 -4.21
C ASP A 115 -15.26 11.03 -2.96
N LEU A 116 -14.90 10.52 -1.76
CA LEU A 116 -15.11 11.22 -0.50
C LEU A 116 -14.01 12.24 -0.16
N ALA A 117 -12.84 12.14 -0.79
CA ALA A 117 -11.69 12.99 -0.45
C ALA A 117 -11.94 14.50 -0.61
N PRO A 118 -12.66 15.00 -1.63
CA PRO A 118 -12.95 16.43 -1.78
C PRO A 118 -13.77 17.02 -0.62
N ASP A 119 -14.62 16.19 0.01
CA ASP A 119 -15.54 16.62 1.06
C ASP A 119 -14.93 16.57 2.48
N LEU A 120 -13.65 16.19 2.59
CA LEU A 120 -12.97 16.15 3.88
C LEU A 120 -12.84 17.57 4.48
N PRO A 121 -13.35 17.81 5.70
CA PRO A 121 -13.30 19.12 6.35
C PRO A 121 -11.90 19.43 6.89
N LEU A 122 -10.94 19.68 5.98
CA LEU A 122 -9.56 20.00 6.37
C LEU A 122 -9.42 21.34 7.09
N VAL A 123 -10.34 22.27 6.81
CA VAL A 123 -10.47 23.57 7.50
C VAL A 123 -11.92 23.75 7.91
N GLU A 124 -12.16 23.91 9.20
CA GLU A 124 -13.50 24.13 9.77
C GLU A 124 -13.52 25.44 10.52
N LYS A 125 -14.40 26.36 10.10
CA LYS A 125 -14.60 27.67 10.76
C LYS A 125 -15.71 27.54 11.81
N LEU A 126 -15.36 27.76 13.06
CA LEU A 126 -16.29 27.87 14.18
C LEU A 126 -16.49 29.36 14.53
N PRO A 127 -17.51 29.72 15.33
CA PRO A 127 -17.81 31.13 15.64
C PRO A 127 -16.65 31.93 16.24
N GLN A 128 -15.75 31.27 16.96
CA GLN A 128 -14.62 31.94 17.66
C GLN A 128 -13.26 31.27 17.39
N SER A 129 -13.16 30.32 16.45
CA SER A 129 -11.92 29.59 16.16
C SER A 129 -11.91 29.00 14.75
N VAL A 130 -10.73 28.56 14.31
CA VAL A 130 -10.58 27.79 13.07
C VAL A 130 -9.84 26.48 13.41
N VAL A 131 -10.42 25.36 13.02
CA VAL A 131 -9.79 24.04 13.16
C VAL A 131 -9.09 23.67 11.86
N TYR A 132 -7.83 23.39 11.93
CA TYR A 132 -7.03 22.88 10.83
C TYR A 132 -6.69 21.40 11.06
N ARG A 133 -7.15 20.52 10.17
CA ARG A 133 -6.74 19.11 10.16
C ARG A 133 -5.57 18.94 9.21
N ARG A 134 -4.46 18.42 9.72
CA ARG A 134 -3.22 18.23 8.95
C ARG A 134 -2.77 16.78 8.99
N PRO A 135 -2.07 16.29 7.95
CA PRO A 135 -1.49 14.95 7.96
C PRO A 135 -0.44 14.84 9.07
N LEU A 136 -0.37 13.67 9.71
CA LEU A 136 0.53 13.42 10.84
C LEU A 136 2.01 13.32 10.44
N GLY A 137 2.30 13.06 9.17
CA GLY A 137 3.68 12.82 8.71
C GLY A 137 3.83 11.45 8.05
N VAL A 138 4.80 10.69 8.51
CA VAL A 138 5.04 9.32 8.05
C VAL A 138 4.14 8.34 8.81
N ILE A 139 3.43 7.48 8.11
CA ILE A 139 2.56 6.44 8.68
C ILE A 139 3.19 5.07 8.46
N GLY A 140 3.52 4.38 9.55
CA GLY A 140 3.86 2.95 9.52
C GLY A 140 2.60 2.11 9.41
N CYS A 141 2.42 1.39 8.32
CA CYS A 141 1.27 0.50 8.09
C CYS A 141 1.71 -0.95 8.30
N ILE A 142 1.41 -1.53 9.46
CA ILE A 142 1.61 -2.96 9.74
C ILE A 142 0.27 -3.66 9.62
N THR A 143 0.16 -4.67 8.74
CA THR A 143 -1.12 -5.29 8.41
C THR A 143 -1.15 -6.79 8.74
N PRO A 144 -2.33 -7.31 9.20
CA PRO A 144 -2.51 -8.74 9.44
C PRO A 144 -2.67 -9.53 8.12
N TRP A 145 -2.71 -10.86 8.25
CA TRP A 145 -2.73 -11.81 7.14
C TRP A 145 -4.11 -12.06 6.53
N ASN A 146 -5.18 -11.91 7.30
CA ASN A 146 -6.51 -12.44 6.96
C ASN A 146 -7.25 -11.74 5.83
N TYR A 147 -6.88 -10.49 5.48
CA TYR A 147 -7.36 -9.74 4.32
C TYR A 147 -6.19 -8.95 3.71
N PRO A 148 -5.29 -9.62 2.97
CA PRO A 148 -4.00 -9.05 2.56
C PRO A 148 -4.12 -7.71 1.85
N LEU A 149 -4.95 -7.61 0.80
CA LEU A 149 -5.17 -6.34 0.09
C LEU A 149 -6.07 -5.39 0.91
N GLY A 150 -7.14 -5.91 1.49
CA GLY A 150 -8.14 -5.09 2.18
C GLY A 150 -7.60 -4.32 3.37
N GLN A 151 -6.78 -4.97 4.21
CA GLN A 151 -6.14 -4.33 5.37
C GLN A 151 -5.12 -3.27 4.96
N VAL A 152 -4.45 -3.49 3.84
CA VAL A 152 -3.50 -2.53 3.27
C VAL A 152 -4.24 -1.31 2.71
N ILE A 153 -5.23 -1.51 1.84
CA ILE A 153 -6.04 -0.44 1.23
C ILE A 153 -6.64 0.48 2.30
N GLN A 154 -7.20 -0.08 3.38
CA GLN A 154 -7.84 0.68 4.45
C GLN A 154 -6.88 1.62 5.21
N LYS A 155 -5.59 1.38 5.17
CA LYS A 155 -4.58 2.19 5.85
C LYS A 155 -3.84 3.10 4.89
N VAL A 156 -3.36 2.53 3.79
CA VAL A 156 -2.48 3.21 2.83
C VAL A 156 -3.22 4.30 2.06
N ILE A 157 -4.38 3.97 1.48
CA ILE A 157 -5.10 4.91 0.59
C ILE A 157 -5.54 6.17 1.33
N PRO A 158 -6.28 6.11 2.46
CA PRO A 158 -6.69 7.33 3.16
C PRO A 158 -5.50 8.12 3.70
N ALA A 159 -4.43 7.46 4.17
CA ALA A 159 -3.23 8.15 4.64
C ALA A 159 -2.58 9.01 3.54
N ILE A 160 -2.38 8.43 2.35
CA ILE A 160 -1.76 9.14 1.21
C ILE A 160 -2.69 10.23 0.67
N LEU A 161 -4.02 9.97 0.60
CA LEU A 161 -5.00 10.97 0.17
C LEU A 161 -5.00 12.23 1.05
N VAL A 162 -4.90 12.08 2.37
CA VAL A 162 -4.84 13.26 3.26
C VAL A 162 -3.48 13.94 3.29
N GLY A 163 -2.47 13.40 2.58
CA GLY A 163 -1.15 14.04 2.43
C GLY A 163 -0.06 13.45 3.33
N ALA A 164 -0.28 12.31 4.00
CA ALA A 164 0.76 11.56 4.68
C ALA A 164 1.61 10.75 3.69
N THR A 165 2.81 10.34 4.11
CA THR A 165 3.63 9.35 3.40
C THR A 165 3.63 8.03 4.16
N VAL A 166 3.92 6.92 3.49
CA VAL A 166 3.68 5.59 4.04
C VAL A 166 4.90 4.68 3.93
N VAL A 167 5.13 3.92 5.01
CA VAL A 167 5.97 2.72 5.02
C VAL A 167 5.05 1.53 5.33
N LEU A 168 4.86 0.66 4.34
CA LEU A 168 4.01 -0.53 4.46
C LEU A 168 4.84 -1.76 4.76
N LYS A 169 4.50 -2.46 5.85
CA LYS A 169 4.97 -3.81 6.18
C LYS A 169 3.77 -4.76 6.22
N PRO A 170 3.54 -5.59 5.19
CA PRO A 170 2.49 -6.58 5.23
C PRO A 170 2.84 -7.74 6.17
N SER A 171 1.86 -8.60 6.44
CA SER A 171 2.11 -9.88 7.11
C SER A 171 3.04 -10.75 6.27
N GLN A 172 4.02 -11.36 6.90
CA GLN A 172 4.92 -12.31 6.25
C GLN A 172 4.22 -13.60 5.77
N SER A 173 3.02 -13.89 6.31
CA SER A 173 2.21 -15.04 5.86
C SER A 173 1.46 -14.77 4.56
N THR A 174 1.24 -13.51 4.18
CA THR A 174 0.49 -13.11 2.96
C THR A 174 1.09 -11.86 2.34
N PRO A 175 2.38 -11.90 1.95
CA PRO A 175 3.08 -10.73 1.45
C PRO A 175 2.90 -10.50 -0.06
N VAL A 176 2.55 -11.54 -0.85
CA VAL A 176 2.59 -11.49 -2.33
C VAL A 176 1.53 -10.57 -2.91
N THR A 177 0.30 -10.64 -2.41
CA THR A 177 -0.78 -9.76 -2.88
C THR A 177 -0.43 -8.26 -2.71
N PRO A 178 0.12 -7.79 -1.59
CA PRO A 178 0.62 -6.42 -1.44
C PRO A 178 1.74 -6.00 -2.40
N TYR A 179 2.54 -6.92 -2.93
CA TYR A 179 3.55 -6.58 -3.97
C TYR A 179 2.91 -6.00 -5.24
N TYR A 180 1.73 -6.50 -5.64
CA TYR A 180 1.03 -5.96 -6.80
C TYR A 180 0.50 -4.54 -6.55
N LEU A 181 0.18 -4.20 -5.30
CA LEU A 181 -0.13 -2.81 -4.95
C LEU A 181 1.13 -1.94 -5.05
N ALA A 182 2.28 -2.40 -4.57
CA ALA A 182 3.53 -1.66 -4.69
C ALA A 182 3.92 -1.42 -6.16
N GLU A 183 3.76 -2.42 -7.02
CA GLU A 183 3.95 -2.28 -8.46
C GLU A 183 2.96 -1.28 -9.08
N ALA A 184 1.70 -1.27 -8.63
CA ALA A 184 0.72 -0.30 -9.09
C ALA A 184 1.09 1.14 -8.69
N PHE A 185 1.66 1.35 -7.49
CA PHE A 185 2.21 2.64 -7.08
C PHE A 185 3.36 3.10 -7.97
N ASP A 186 4.28 2.19 -8.31
CA ASP A 186 5.40 2.48 -9.20
C ASP A 186 4.91 2.90 -10.60
N ARG A 187 4.00 2.11 -11.20
CA ARG A 187 3.42 2.41 -12.53
C ARG A 187 2.56 3.67 -12.56
N ALA A 188 1.88 3.98 -11.47
CA ALA A 188 1.09 5.19 -11.34
C ALA A 188 1.95 6.47 -11.24
N GLY A 189 3.27 6.31 -11.07
CA GLY A 189 4.24 7.41 -11.10
C GLY A 189 4.19 8.29 -9.87
N PHE A 190 3.93 7.74 -8.69
CA PHE A 190 3.98 8.50 -7.44
C PHE A 190 5.37 9.09 -7.20
N PRO A 191 5.47 10.28 -6.58
CA PRO A 191 6.76 10.83 -6.20
C PRO A 191 7.52 9.88 -5.28
N LYS A 192 8.83 9.80 -5.47
CA LYS A 192 9.73 8.96 -4.67
C LYS A 192 9.52 9.20 -3.18
N GLY A 193 9.50 8.14 -2.38
CA GLY A 193 9.33 8.18 -0.94
C GLY A 193 7.89 8.37 -0.43
N VAL A 194 6.90 8.72 -1.28
CA VAL A 194 5.49 8.86 -0.84
C VAL A 194 4.94 7.52 -0.36
N PHE A 195 5.26 6.44 -1.05
CA PHE A 195 4.94 5.07 -0.67
C PHE A 195 6.21 4.24 -0.66
N ASN A 196 6.42 3.46 0.40
CA ASN A 196 7.50 2.51 0.56
C ASN A 196 6.94 1.17 1.04
N PHE A 197 7.50 0.07 0.54
CA PHE A 197 7.07 -1.30 0.82
C PHE A 197 8.27 -2.14 1.27
N ILE A 198 8.17 -2.73 2.48
CA ILE A 198 9.23 -3.49 3.12
C ILE A 198 8.77 -4.86 3.66
#